data_8eaade47503f16e07e87a7845d3c71e1
#
_entry.id   8eaade47503f16e07e87a7845d3c71e1
#
_cell.length_a   1.000
_cell.length_b   1.000
_cell.length_c   1.000
_cell.angle_alpha   90.00
_cell.angle_beta   90.00
_cell.angle_gamma   90.00
#
_symmetry.space_group_name_H-M   'P 1'
#
loop_
_entity.id
_entity.type
_entity.pdbx_description
1 polymer ?
#
loop_
_entity_poly.entity_id
_entity_poly.type
_entity_poly.pdbx_seq_one_letter_code
_entity_poly.pdbx_strand_id
1 'polypeptide(L)'
;MILNRIDIQDYVNSILGTKDIIIEDNVLMSGMEDIVNRIGIVNPKALKVLETPVILTRSSSSATGVSSFSTMLQYVPADNEEIKVYYVRDKIPKLAIRVDNPEQIMNPYSLLNDGSYGKRYYWLEGKNLFAYPPIPAGAEDTERYCAEIVKYGIEGGGKLIWHDRYKYPLALYCSIFELNKVFNAYVSLLVNKMITDKIPYDYSNVEKRLNKDDVELASAELQKIQTIISEQATASDKLRVTMENVVNILQRIRNLRQEYYDWFGVLSQAPGGVQ
;
A
#
# COMPACT_ATOMS: atom_id res chain seq x y z
N MET A 1 18.86 2.13 0.35
CA MET A 1 18.73 3.48 0.93
C MET A 1 17.55 3.44 1.89
N ILE A 2 17.70 3.89 3.12
CA ILE A 2 16.58 3.92 4.07
C ILE A 2 15.82 5.20 3.77
N LEU A 3 14.60 5.08 3.27
CA LEU A 3 13.71 6.21 3.07
C LEU A 3 13.22 6.73 4.41
N ASN A 4 13.09 8.03 4.49
CA ASN A 4 12.53 8.68 5.66
C ASN A 4 11.17 9.30 5.29
N ARG A 5 10.28 9.45 6.25
CA ARG A 5 9.01 10.18 6.09
C ARG A 5 9.22 11.57 5.49
N ILE A 6 10.28 12.24 5.91
CA ILE A 6 10.66 13.57 5.41
C ILE A 6 10.89 13.55 3.90
N ASP A 7 11.50 12.50 3.36
CA ASP A 7 11.75 12.38 1.91
C ASP A 7 10.45 12.34 1.10
N ILE A 8 9.43 11.65 1.59
CA ILE A 8 8.11 11.62 0.94
C ILE A 8 7.41 12.97 1.10
N GLN A 9 7.51 13.57 2.27
CA GLN A 9 6.92 14.85 2.58
C GLN A 9 7.47 15.97 1.68
N ASP A 10 8.77 15.99 1.44
CA ASP A 10 9.43 16.94 0.53
C ASP A 10 8.95 16.75 -0.92
N TYR A 11 8.76 15.49 -1.35
CA TYR A 11 8.19 15.20 -2.67
C TYR A 11 6.75 15.70 -2.79
N VAL A 12 5.90 15.44 -1.80
CA VAL A 12 4.51 15.91 -1.77
C VAL A 12 4.45 17.43 -1.77
N ASN A 13 5.28 18.08 -0.97
CA ASN A 13 5.40 19.53 -0.94
C ASN A 13 5.81 20.10 -2.30
N SER A 14 6.73 19.42 -3.00
CA SER A 14 7.15 19.79 -4.35
C SER A 14 6.01 19.64 -5.37
N ILE A 15 5.27 18.52 -5.35
CA ILE A 15 4.13 18.26 -6.24
C ILE A 15 3.02 19.28 -6.01
N LEU A 16 2.74 19.62 -4.76
CA LEU A 16 1.65 20.52 -4.39
C LEU A 16 2.04 22.00 -4.44
N GLY A 17 3.34 22.31 -4.50
CA GLY A 17 3.85 23.68 -4.48
C GLY A 17 3.68 24.35 -3.10
N THR A 18 3.75 23.58 -2.03
CA THR A 18 3.60 24.02 -0.63
C THR A 18 4.84 23.66 0.17
N LYS A 19 4.96 24.14 1.42
CA LYS A 19 6.12 23.83 2.28
C LYS A 19 5.74 23.20 3.63
N ASP A 20 4.46 23.18 3.98
CA ASP A 20 4.04 22.93 5.37
C ASP A 20 3.10 21.73 5.52
N ILE A 21 3.00 20.85 4.52
CA ILE A 21 2.14 19.67 4.61
C ILE A 21 2.83 18.62 5.47
N ILE A 22 2.12 18.16 6.49
CA ILE A 22 2.52 17.02 7.33
C ILE A 22 1.66 15.83 6.94
N ILE A 23 2.30 14.78 6.41
CA ILE A 23 1.60 13.56 6.04
C ILE A 23 1.47 12.66 7.26
N GLU A 24 0.26 12.21 7.54
CA GLU A 24 -0.03 11.30 8.64
C GLU A 24 0.42 9.86 8.30
N ASP A 25 0.79 9.08 9.33
CA ASP A 25 1.28 7.71 9.16
C ASP A 25 0.21 6.78 8.56
N ASN A 26 -1.06 6.99 8.88
CA ASN A 26 -2.17 6.25 8.29
C ASN A 26 -2.30 6.46 6.78
N VAL A 27 -2.02 7.67 6.28
CA VAL A 27 -2.05 7.99 4.84
C VAL A 27 -0.89 7.30 4.12
N LEU A 28 0.31 7.34 4.72
CA LEU A 28 1.46 6.62 4.20
C LEU A 28 1.21 5.11 4.12
N MET A 29 0.67 4.53 5.21
CA MET A 29 0.37 3.10 5.26
C MET A 29 -0.69 2.71 4.22
N SER A 30 -1.78 3.47 4.11
CA SER A 30 -2.81 3.23 3.10
C SER A 30 -2.26 3.35 1.67
N GLY A 31 -1.36 4.31 1.42
CA GLY A 31 -0.72 4.46 0.12
C GLY A 31 0.21 3.30 -0.21
N MET A 32 1.00 2.83 0.76
CA MET A 32 1.84 1.65 0.59
C MET A 32 1.00 0.40 0.30
N GLU A 33 -0.09 0.20 1.02
CA GLU A 33 -1.01 -0.92 0.84
C GLU A 33 -1.68 -0.88 -0.54
N ASP A 34 -2.17 0.27 -0.98
CA ASP A 34 -2.78 0.42 -2.32
C ASP A 34 -1.77 0.10 -3.43
N ILE A 35 -0.53 0.59 -3.33
CA ILE A 35 0.53 0.32 -4.29
C ILE A 35 0.88 -1.17 -4.33
N VAL A 36 1.04 -1.80 -3.16
CA VAL A 36 1.35 -3.24 -3.08
C VAL A 36 0.23 -4.07 -3.70
N ASN A 37 -1.03 -3.75 -3.41
CA ASN A 37 -2.17 -4.46 -3.98
C ASN A 37 -2.24 -4.31 -5.50
N ARG A 38 -1.98 -3.12 -6.03
CA ARG A 38 -1.99 -2.87 -7.49
C ARG A 38 -0.84 -3.58 -8.19
N ILE A 39 0.36 -3.55 -7.63
CA ILE A 39 1.51 -4.26 -8.18
C ILE A 39 1.28 -5.77 -8.13
N GLY A 40 0.70 -6.29 -7.04
CA GLY A 40 0.35 -7.70 -6.90
C GLY A 40 -0.57 -8.21 -8.01
N ILE A 41 -1.53 -7.37 -8.44
CA ILE A 41 -2.43 -7.71 -9.56
C ILE A 41 -1.70 -7.69 -10.91
N VAL A 42 -0.82 -6.71 -11.13
CA VAL A 42 -0.22 -6.46 -12.45
C VAL A 42 1.07 -7.26 -12.66
N ASN A 43 1.93 -7.31 -11.66
CA ASN A 43 3.23 -7.99 -11.72
C ASN A 43 3.69 -8.41 -10.33
N PRO A 44 3.22 -9.55 -9.83
CA PRO A 44 3.58 -10.03 -8.50
C PRO A 44 5.10 -10.25 -8.34
N LYS A 45 5.83 -10.51 -9.42
CA LYS A 45 7.29 -10.66 -9.38
C LYS A 45 8.02 -9.36 -9.06
N ALA A 46 7.43 -8.21 -9.35
CA ALA A 46 8.00 -6.91 -9.02
C ALA A 46 8.01 -6.63 -7.50
N LEU A 47 7.18 -7.32 -6.74
CA LEU A 47 7.15 -7.24 -5.28
C LEU A 47 8.33 -7.96 -4.60
N LYS A 48 9.04 -8.83 -5.32
CA LYS A 48 10.18 -9.61 -4.78
C LYS A 48 11.43 -8.78 -4.48
N VAL A 49 11.37 -7.49 -4.57
CA VAL A 49 12.54 -6.60 -4.46
C VAL A 49 12.98 -6.36 -3.01
N LEU A 50 12.23 -6.79 -2.01
CA LEU A 50 12.59 -6.65 -0.60
C LEU A 50 13.03 -7.99 -0.02
N GLU A 51 14.30 -8.31 -0.22
CA GLU A 51 14.97 -9.33 0.59
C GLU A 51 15.08 -8.81 2.02
N THR A 52 14.26 -9.32 2.88
CA THR A 52 14.41 -9.06 4.31
C THR A 52 14.56 -10.41 4.99
N PRO A 53 15.63 -10.62 5.78
CA PRO A 53 15.68 -11.78 6.63
C PRO A 53 14.50 -11.73 7.58
N VAL A 54 13.56 -12.65 7.43
CA VAL A 54 12.45 -12.79 8.36
C VAL A 54 12.98 -13.61 9.52
N ILE A 55 13.08 -12.97 10.67
CA ILE A 55 13.35 -13.69 11.91
C ILE A 55 12.07 -14.46 12.24
N LEU A 56 12.07 -15.75 11.97
CA LEU A 56 10.99 -16.64 12.36
C LEU A 56 11.12 -16.89 13.86
N THR A 57 10.16 -16.42 14.62
CA THR A 57 10.10 -16.70 16.05
C THR A 57 9.59 -18.12 16.28
N ARG A 58 10.17 -18.79 17.24
CA ARG A 58 9.70 -20.12 17.66
C ARG A 58 8.29 -20.02 18.23
N SER A 59 7.31 -20.57 17.53
CA SER A 59 5.98 -20.72 18.07
C SER A 59 5.85 -22.13 18.68
N SER A 60 5.50 -22.17 19.93
CA SER A 60 5.07 -23.41 20.61
C SER A 60 3.59 -23.63 20.29
N SER A 61 3.24 -23.99 19.11
CA SER A 61 1.87 -24.39 18.82
C SER A 61 1.70 -25.88 19.02
N SER A 62 1.05 -26.12 19.86
CA SER A 62 0.57 -27.07 20.79
C SER A 62 -0.23 -28.26 20.33
N ALA A 63 -0.77 -28.40 19.17
CA ALA A 63 -1.64 -29.53 18.84
C ALA A 63 -0.91 -30.80 18.45
N THR A 64 0.33 -30.71 17.98
CA THR A 64 1.11 -31.86 17.49
C THR A 64 2.46 -32.07 18.18
N GLY A 65 2.81 -31.24 19.17
CA GLY A 65 4.11 -31.33 19.83
C GLY A 65 5.31 -30.92 18.97
N VAL A 66 5.07 -30.44 17.76
CA VAL A 66 6.11 -30.04 16.81
C VAL A 66 6.34 -28.53 16.92
N SER A 67 7.55 -28.12 17.27
CA SER A 67 7.93 -26.72 17.26
C SER A 67 8.11 -26.27 15.81
N SER A 68 7.36 -25.28 15.37
CA SER A 68 7.53 -24.61 14.08
C SER A 68 8.00 -23.18 14.27
N PHE A 69 8.73 -22.67 13.30
CA PHE A 69 9.02 -21.26 13.23
C PHE A 69 7.92 -20.57 12.44
N SER A 70 7.37 -19.48 12.96
CA SER A 70 6.33 -18.74 12.25
C SER A 70 6.62 -17.25 12.22
N THR A 71 6.20 -16.62 11.13
CA THR A 71 6.10 -15.17 11.01
C THR A 71 4.82 -14.80 10.31
N MET A 72 4.28 -13.62 10.64
CA MET A 72 3.10 -13.09 9.98
C MET A 72 3.51 -12.21 8.80
N LEU A 73 2.98 -12.52 7.63
CA LEU A 73 3.12 -11.70 6.43
C LEU A 73 2.17 -10.52 6.47
N GLN A 74 2.54 -9.41 5.86
CA GLN A 74 1.68 -8.23 5.79
C GLN A 74 0.53 -8.39 4.79
N TYR A 75 0.71 -9.24 3.77
CA TYR A 75 -0.32 -9.55 2.79
C TYR A 75 -0.37 -11.05 2.49
N VAL A 76 -1.49 -11.51 1.95
CA VAL A 76 -1.65 -12.89 1.48
C VAL A 76 -1.16 -12.94 0.04
N PRO A 77 -0.14 -13.74 -0.29
CA PRO A 77 0.30 -13.91 -1.68
C PRO A 77 -0.83 -14.49 -2.53
N ALA A 78 -1.08 -13.89 -3.67
CA ALA A 78 -2.12 -14.37 -4.61
C ALA A 78 -1.71 -15.69 -5.26
N ASP A 79 -0.42 -15.93 -5.42
CA ASP A 79 0.13 -17.11 -6.06
C ASP A 79 1.26 -17.75 -5.24
N ASN A 80 1.35 -19.07 -5.38
CA ASN A 80 2.26 -19.93 -4.64
C ASN A 80 3.76 -19.72 -4.98
N GLU A 81 4.04 -19.10 -6.12
CA GLU A 81 5.40 -18.86 -6.59
C GLU A 81 6.03 -17.56 -6.03
N GLU A 82 5.27 -16.77 -5.29
CA GLU A 82 5.69 -15.44 -4.86
C GLU A 82 6.64 -15.45 -3.66
N ILE A 83 6.61 -16.50 -2.85
CA ILE A 83 7.47 -16.60 -1.66
C ILE A 83 8.51 -17.68 -1.85
N LYS A 84 9.77 -17.29 -1.70
CA LYS A 84 10.88 -18.23 -1.59
C LYS A 84 11.42 -18.18 -0.18
N VAL A 85 11.50 -19.35 0.46
CA VAL A 85 12.07 -19.50 1.79
C VAL A 85 13.41 -20.21 1.68
N TYR A 86 14.41 -19.65 2.32
CA TYR A 86 15.75 -20.20 2.37
C TYR A 86 16.10 -20.60 3.80
N TYR A 87 16.71 -21.73 3.94
CA TYR A 87 17.41 -22.09 5.15
C TYR A 87 18.89 -21.75 4.98
N VAL A 88 19.41 -20.93 5.86
CA VAL A 88 20.81 -20.49 5.84
C VAL A 88 21.54 -21.20 6.96
N ARG A 89 22.60 -21.93 6.61
CA ARG A 89 23.53 -22.53 7.54
C ARG A 89 24.95 -22.13 7.14
N ASP A 90 25.72 -21.64 8.09
CA ASP A 90 27.10 -21.20 7.85
C ASP A 90 27.25 -20.24 6.66
N LYS A 91 26.28 -19.33 6.54
CA LYS A 91 26.14 -18.33 5.43
C LYS A 91 25.79 -18.93 4.06
N ILE A 92 25.53 -20.24 3.98
CA ILE A 92 25.14 -20.89 2.72
C ILE A 92 23.61 -21.01 2.66
N PRO A 93 22.93 -20.29 1.75
CA PRO A 93 21.49 -20.40 1.59
C PRO A 93 21.11 -21.67 0.81
N LYS A 94 20.12 -22.39 1.28
CA LYS A 94 19.47 -23.50 0.58
C LYS A 94 17.98 -23.23 0.49
N LEU A 95 17.40 -23.42 -0.69
CA LEU A 95 15.96 -23.24 -0.89
C LEU A 95 15.19 -24.30 -0.10
N ALA A 96 14.21 -23.85 0.69
CA ALA A 96 13.26 -24.73 1.35
C ALA A 96 12.17 -25.18 0.35
N ILE A 97 11.62 -26.35 0.59
CA ILE A 97 10.60 -26.96 -0.25
C ILE A 97 9.22 -26.54 0.29
N ARG A 98 8.38 -26.00 -0.56
CA ARG A 98 7.00 -25.72 -0.19
C ARG A 98 6.20 -27.02 -0.04
N VAL A 99 5.31 -27.03 0.93
CA VAL A 99 4.38 -28.13 1.18
C VAL A 99 2.99 -27.56 1.40
N ASP A 100 2.03 -28.10 0.68
CA ASP A 100 0.64 -27.66 0.79
C ASP A 100 -0.12 -28.36 1.94
N ASN A 101 0.35 -29.54 2.34
CA ASN A 101 -0.21 -30.25 3.48
C ASN A 101 0.87 -30.48 4.55
N PRO A 102 0.91 -29.67 5.60
CA PRO A 102 1.89 -29.77 6.67
C PRO A 102 1.80 -31.08 7.48
N GLU A 103 0.65 -31.73 7.52
CA GLU A 103 0.46 -33.00 8.22
C GLU A 103 1.38 -34.10 7.69
N GLN A 104 1.68 -34.06 6.38
CA GLN A 104 2.61 -35.04 5.77
C GLN A 104 4.02 -34.92 6.30
N ILE A 105 4.44 -33.71 6.70
CA ILE A 105 5.77 -33.46 7.23
C ILE A 105 5.81 -33.68 8.73
N MET A 106 4.73 -33.33 9.42
CA MET A 106 4.64 -33.40 10.88
C MET A 106 4.35 -34.83 11.37
N ASN A 107 3.94 -35.72 10.49
CA ASN A 107 3.74 -37.13 10.85
C ASN A 107 5.10 -37.79 11.14
N PRO A 108 5.35 -38.24 12.38
CA PRO A 108 6.62 -38.85 12.77
C PRO A 108 6.99 -40.15 11.96
N TYR A 109 6.01 -40.76 11.32
CA TYR A 109 6.17 -41.94 10.47
C TYR A 109 6.33 -41.58 8.98
N SER A 110 6.29 -40.30 8.63
CA SER A 110 6.50 -39.87 7.25
C SER A 110 7.99 -39.87 6.92
N LEU A 111 8.35 -40.42 5.77
CA LEU A 111 9.69 -40.28 5.20
C LEU A 111 10.13 -38.84 4.96
N LEU A 112 9.15 -37.91 4.90
CA LEU A 112 9.41 -36.49 4.75
C LEU A 112 9.78 -35.82 6.07
N ASN A 113 9.45 -36.43 7.21
CA ASN A 113 9.78 -35.91 8.54
C ASN A 113 11.26 -36.10 8.90
N ASP A 114 12.00 -36.89 8.13
CA ASP A 114 13.40 -37.14 8.42
C ASP A 114 14.29 -35.93 8.08
N GLY A 115 14.44 -35.05 9.05
CA GLY A 115 15.35 -33.91 8.97
C GLY A 115 16.82 -34.30 8.73
N SER A 116 17.16 -35.61 8.79
CA SER A 116 18.51 -36.14 8.58
C SER A 116 18.99 -35.93 7.13
N TYR A 117 18.07 -35.85 6.16
CA TYR A 117 18.42 -35.59 4.76
C TYR A 117 18.66 -34.11 4.41
N GLY A 118 18.67 -33.23 5.42
CA GLY A 118 18.95 -31.79 5.22
C GLY A 118 17.91 -31.06 4.41
N LYS A 119 16.74 -31.63 4.18
CA LYS A 119 15.64 -30.99 3.53
C LYS A 119 14.93 -30.06 4.53
N ARG A 120 14.50 -28.91 4.06
CA ARG A 120 13.77 -27.90 4.81
C ARG A 120 12.49 -27.60 4.08
N TYR A 121 11.43 -27.40 4.83
CA TYR A 121 10.08 -27.24 4.30
C TYR A 121 9.46 -25.96 4.82
N TYR A 122 8.52 -25.42 4.08
CA TYR A 122 7.68 -24.32 4.52
C TYR A 122 6.26 -24.45 3.98
N TRP A 123 5.33 -23.81 4.65
CA TRP A 123 3.94 -23.70 4.21
C TRP A 123 3.34 -22.36 4.66
N LEU A 124 2.18 -22.05 4.10
CA LEU A 124 1.41 -20.85 4.38
C LEU A 124 0.04 -21.22 4.91
N GLU A 125 -0.39 -20.56 5.98
CA GLU A 125 -1.76 -20.61 6.49
C GLU A 125 -2.28 -19.17 6.57
N GLY A 126 -3.01 -18.74 5.54
CA GLY A 126 -3.40 -17.34 5.40
C GLY A 126 -2.17 -16.43 5.32
N LYS A 127 -2.04 -15.50 6.26
CA LYS A 127 -0.87 -14.60 6.38
C LYS A 127 0.30 -15.20 7.17
N ASN A 128 0.16 -16.39 7.72
CA ASN A 128 1.21 -16.98 8.52
C ASN A 128 2.12 -17.86 7.67
N LEU A 129 3.41 -17.59 7.73
CA LEU A 129 4.47 -18.40 7.13
C LEU A 129 5.08 -19.28 8.21
N PHE A 130 5.12 -20.59 7.96
CA PHE A 130 5.71 -21.60 8.85
C PHE A 130 6.89 -22.27 8.16
N ALA A 131 7.88 -22.69 8.93
CA ALA A 131 9.03 -23.44 8.45
C ALA A 131 9.37 -24.61 9.38
N TYR A 132 9.85 -25.71 8.78
CA TYR A 132 10.19 -26.96 9.46
C TYR A 132 11.42 -27.63 8.82
N PRO A 133 12.22 -28.38 9.56
CA PRO A 133 12.23 -28.54 11.01
C PRO A 133 12.69 -27.27 11.74
N PRO A 134 12.38 -27.14 13.04
CA PRO A 134 12.82 -26.00 13.83
C PRO A 134 14.36 -25.94 13.90
N ILE A 135 14.90 -24.75 14.07
CA ILE A 135 16.32 -24.55 14.31
C ILE A 135 16.64 -25.11 15.71
N PRO A 136 17.68 -25.93 15.86
CA PRO A 136 18.10 -26.43 17.14
C PRO A 136 18.40 -25.29 18.13
N ALA A 137 18.03 -25.46 19.40
CA ALA A 137 18.35 -24.48 20.42
C ALA A 137 19.87 -24.29 20.52
N GLY A 138 20.33 -23.05 20.49
CA GLY A 138 21.75 -22.68 20.50
C GLY A 138 22.41 -22.60 19.12
N ALA A 139 21.69 -22.91 18.04
CA ALA A 139 22.17 -22.75 16.67
C ALA A 139 21.68 -21.47 15.98
N GLU A 140 20.97 -20.60 16.70
CA GLU A 140 20.31 -19.42 16.13
C GLU A 140 21.30 -18.42 15.50
N ASP A 141 22.56 -18.41 15.95
CA ASP A 141 23.59 -17.54 15.38
C ASP A 141 24.13 -18.05 14.04
N THR A 142 24.09 -19.38 13.81
CA THR A 142 24.68 -20.04 12.63
C THR A 142 23.64 -20.52 11.65
N GLU A 143 22.42 -20.77 12.12
CA GLU A 143 21.31 -21.28 11.32
C GLU A 143 20.10 -20.38 11.42
N ARG A 144 19.44 -20.11 10.30
CA ARG A 144 18.22 -19.30 10.25
C ARG A 144 17.39 -19.59 9.02
N TYR A 145 16.11 -19.30 9.10
CA TYR A 145 15.27 -19.20 7.92
C TYR A 145 15.20 -17.74 7.47
N CYS A 146 15.27 -17.55 6.15
CA CYS A 146 15.08 -16.28 5.50
C CYS A 146 13.99 -16.45 4.44
N ALA A 147 13.16 -15.43 4.23
CA ALA A 147 12.17 -15.46 3.17
C ALA A 147 12.26 -14.18 2.32
N GLU A 148 12.13 -14.35 1.01
CA GLU A 148 11.88 -13.23 0.12
C GLU A 148 10.40 -12.88 0.25
N ILE A 149 10.11 -11.82 0.98
CA ILE A 149 8.75 -11.32 1.19
C ILE A 149 8.68 -9.83 0.90
N VAL A 150 7.51 -9.38 0.54
CA VAL A 150 7.23 -7.94 0.52
C VAL A 150 7.02 -7.48 1.95
N LYS A 151 7.83 -6.56 2.38
CA LYS A 151 7.68 -5.90 3.67
C LYS A 151 7.55 -4.40 3.43
N TYR A 152 6.54 -3.80 4.01
CA TYR A 152 6.34 -2.37 3.99
C TYR A 152 5.83 -1.90 5.36
N GLY A 153 6.10 -0.65 5.68
CA GLY A 153 5.63 -0.10 6.95
C GLY A 153 6.44 1.11 7.41
N ILE A 154 6.11 1.55 8.61
CA ILE A 154 6.77 2.67 9.27
C ILE A 154 7.39 2.15 10.57
N GLU A 155 8.69 2.34 10.72
CA GLU A 155 9.42 2.05 11.95
C GLU A 155 9.55 3.29 12.84
N GLY A 156 9.94 3.07 14.08
CA GLY A 156 10.17 4.16 15.04
C GLY A 156 11.13 5.23 14.49
N GLY A 157 10.81 6.50 14.74
CA GLY A 157 11.58 7.64 14.23
C GLY A 157 11.27 8.05 12.80
N GLY A 158 10.17 7.57 12.21
CA GLY A 158 9.71 7.96 10.87
C GLY A 158 10.49 7.29 9.72
N LYS A 159 11.20 6.20 10.00
CA LYS A 159 11.85 5.39 8.96
C LYS A 159 10.82 4.59 8.18
N LEU A 160 10.89 4.64 6.86
CA LEU A 160 10.01 3.88 5.99
C LEU A 160 10.72 2.59 5.54
N ILE A 161 10.06 1.45 5.79
CA ILE A 161 10.41 0.20 5.13
C ILE A 161 9.71 0.24 3.77
N TRP A 162 10.38 0.81 2.79
CA TRP A 162 9.82 1.04 1.47
C TRP A 162 10.90 1.07 0.42
N HIS A 163 10.61 0.55 -0.76
CA HIS A 163 11.58 0.55 -1.84
C HIS A 163 11.60 1.89 -2.59
N ASP A 164 12.78 2.38 -2.91
CA ASP A 164 13.01 3.68 -3.57
C ASP A 164 12.23 3.84 -4.89
N ARG A 165 12.08 2.75 -5.63
CA ARG A 165 11.30 2.70 -6.89
C ARG A 165 9.86 3.20 -6.70
N TYR A 166 9.26 2.96 -5.55
CA TYR A 166 7.88 3.28 -5.26
C TYR A 166 7.70 4.60 -4.50
N LYS A 167 8.77 5.36 -4.36
CA LYS A 167 8.74 6.68 -3.70
C LYS A 167 7.80 7.64 -4.41
N TYR A 168 7.91 7.72 -5.74
CA TYR A 168 7.11 8.62 -6.55
C TYR A 168 5.61 8.30 -6.52
N PRO A 169 5.15 7.07 -6.81
CA PRO A 169 3.72 6.75 -6.69
C PRO A 169 3.18 6.92 -5.27
N LEU A 170 3.97 6.67 -4.22
CA LEU A 170 3.55 6.96 -2.86
C LEU A 170 3.36 8.47 -2.63
N ALA A 171 4.24 9.30 -3.15
CA ALA A 171 4.10 10.75 -3.08
C ALA A 171 2.87 11.25 -3.86
N LEU A 172 2.58 10.66 -5.05
CA LEU A 172 1.35 10.96 -5.81
C LEU A 172 0.09 10.59 -5.02
N TYR A 173 0.05 9.39 -4.41
CA TYR A 173 -1.06 8.97 -3.57
C TYR A 173 -1.30 9.95 -2.42
N CYS A 174 -0.27 10.30 -1.68
CA CYS A 174 -0.36 11.27 -0.58
C CYS A 174 -0.80 12.65 -1.06
N SER A 175 -0.31 13.10 -2.22
CA SER A 175 -0.69 14.38 -2.82
C SER A 175 -2.17 14.41 -3.20
N ILE A 176 -2.69 13.34 -3.78
CA ILE A 176 -4.11 13.19 -4.09
C ILE A 176 -4.94 13.24 -2.81
N PHE A 177 -4.50 12.55 -1.77
CA PHE A 177 -5.20 12.54 -0.49
C PHE A 177 -5.27 13.93 0.14
N GLU A 178 -4.16 14.67 0.16
CA GLU A 178 -4.12 16.04 0.71
C GLU A 178 -4.97 17.00 -0.14
N LEU A 179 -4.94 16.90 -1.48
CA LEU A 179 -5.82 17.70 -2.32
C LEU A 179 -7.30 17.38 -2.11
N ASN A 180 -7.67 16.13 -1.82
CA ASN A 180 -9.04 15.78 -1.49
C ASN A 180 -9.50 16.45 -0.17
N LYS A 181 -8.63 16.54 0.84
CA LYS A 181 -8.95 17.33 2.07
C LYS A 181 -9.24 18.79 1.74
N VAL A 182 -8.37 19.40 0.93
CA VAL A 182 -8.53 20.81 0.51
C VAL A 182 -9.80 20.97 -0.32
N PHE A 183 -10.06 20.08 -1.25
CA PHE A 183 -11.28 20.07 -2.06
C PHE A 183 -12.53 20.05 -1.20
N ASN A 184 -12.60 19.14 -0.23
CA ASN A 184 -13.74 19.02 0.67
C ASN A 184 -13.97 20.29 1.49
N ALA A 185 -12.88 20.93 1.98
CA ALA A 185 -12.97 22.19 2.68
C ALA A 185 -13.54 23.32 1.79
N TYR A 186 -13.08 23.40 0.53
CA TYR A 186 -13.61 24.41 -0.41
C TYR A 186 -15.04 24.12 -0.86
N VAL A 187 -15.42 22.83 -1.00
CA VAL A 187 -16.82 22.44 -1.27
C VAL A 187 -17.74 22.89 -0.14
N SER A 188 -17.38 22.62 1.10
CA SER A 188 -18.17 23.08 2.26
C SER A 188 -18.26 24.62 2.31
N LEU A 189 -17.17 25.31 1.99
CA LEU A 189 -17.18 26.77 1.89
C LEU A 189 -18.10 27.27 0.76
N LEU A 190 -18.08 26.63 -0.41
CA LEU A 190 -18.94 26.93 -1.55
C LEU A 190 -20.41 26.77 -1.17
N VAL A 191 -20.78 25.62 -0.56
CA VAL A 191 -22.15 25.35 -0.13
C VAL A 191 -22.63 26.41 0.86
N ASN A 192 -21.85 26.75 1.87
CA ASN A 192 -22.17 27.75 2.86
C ASN A 192 -22.40 29.14 2.21
N LYS A 193 -21.61 29.52 1.21
CA LYS A 193 -21.78 30.76 0.47
C LYS A 193 -23.04 30.74 -0.40
N MET A 194 -23.33 29.63 -1.07
CA MET A 194 -24.55 29.48 -1.87
C MET A 194 -25.80 29.62 -0.99
N ILE A 195 -25.79 29.04 0.21
CA ILE A 195 -26.90 29.23 1.18
C ILE A 195 -27.03 30.70 1.58
N THR A 196 -25.90 31.36 1.88
CA THR A 196 -25.86 32.76 2.28
C THR A 196 -26.39 33.67 1.18
N ASP A 197 -26.01 33.42 -0.06
CA ASP A 197 -26.43 34.17 -1.24
C ASP A 197 -27.85 33.77 -1.73
N LYS A 198 -28.51 32.82 -1.01
CA LYS A 198 -29.85 32.30 -1.32
C LYS A 198 -29.98 31.75 -2.73
N ILE A 199 -28.94 31.09 -3.22
CA ILE A 199 -28.92 30.42 -4.52
C ILE A 199 -29.91 29.26 -4.51
N PRO A 200 -30.85 29.15 -5.46
CA PRO A 200 -31.81 28.05 -5.51
C PRO A 200 -31.14 26.75 -5.94
N TYR A 201 -30.79 25.91 -4.98
CA TYR A 201 -30.13 24.63 -5.19
C TYR A 201 -30.58 23.61 -4.15
N ASP A 202 -30.61 22.33 -4.52
CA ASP A 202 -30.87 21.25 -3.58
C ASP A 202 -29.57 20.89 -2.79
N TYR A 203 -29.47 21.41 -1.58
CA TYR A 203 -28.32 21.25 -0.70
C TYR A 203 -28.27 19.88 -0.01
N SER A 204 -29.35 19.09 -0.04
CA SER A 204 -29.52 17.89 0.79
C SER A 204 -28.45 16.82 0.56
N ASN A 205 -27.88 16.78 -0.63
CA ASN A 205 -26.90 15.75 -1.01
C ASN A 205 -25.64 16.31 -1.70
N VAL A 206 -25.45 17.62 -1.73
CA VAL A 206 -24.36 18.23 -2.50
C VAL A 206 -22.98 17.75 -2.06
N GLU A 207 -22.73 17.73 -0.75
CA GLU A 207 -21.45 17.23 -0.22
C GLU A 207 -21.23 15.76 -0.55
N LYS A 208 -22.28 14.93 -0.42
CA LYS A 208 -22.19 13.50 -0.78
C LYS A 208 -21.90 13.28 -2.26
N ARG A 209 -22.41 14.14 -3.12
CA ARG A 209 -22.19 14.05 -4.57
C ARG A 209 -20.80 14.50 -4.96
N LEU A 210 -20.31 15.59 -4.36
CA LEU A 210 -18.99 16.14 -4.64
C LEU A 210 -17.85 15.38 -3.94
N ASN A 211 -18.11 14.86 -2.73
CA ASN A 211 -17.10 14.16 -1.92
C ASN A 211 -16.93 12.67 -2.23
N LYS A 212 -17.68 12.12 -3.20
CA LYS A 212 -17.45 10.76 -3.64
C LYS A 212 -16.15 10.70 -4.43
N ASP A 213 -15.46 9.56 -4.36
CA ASP A 213 -14.25 9.28 -5.15
C ASP A 213 -14.47 9.31 -6.67
N ASP A 214 -15.68 9.62 -7.11
CA ASP A 214 -16.08 9.76 -8.49
C ASP A 214 -15.83 11.20 -8.99
N VAL A 215 -14.66 11.38 -9.60
CA VAL A 215 -14.25 12.68 -10.18
C VAL A 215 -15.17 13.15 -11.31
N GLU A 216 -15.75 12.21 -12.06
CA GLU A 216 -16.66 12.54 -13.17
C GLU A 216 -18.00 13.06 -12.64
N LEU A 217 -18.56 12.38 -11.62
CA LEU A 217 -19.78 12.84 -10.97
C LEU A 217 -19.58 14.19 -10.30
N ALA A 218 -18.46 14.40 -9.61
CA ALA A 218 -18.10 15.68 -9.03
C ALA A 218 -17.99 16.78 -10.09
N SER A 219 -17.34 16.49 -11.23
CA SER A 219 -17.22 17.43 -12.35
C SER A 219 -18.58 17.82 -12.93
N ALA A 220 -19.46 16.83 -13.16
CA ALA A 220 -20.82 17.08 -13.68
C ALA A 220 -21.66 17.92 -12.71
N GLU A 221 -21.54 17.67 -11.39
CA GLU A 221 -22.25 18.44 -10.38
C GLU A 221 -21.74 19.88 -10.29
N LEU A 222 -20.41 20.08 -10.37
CA LEU A 222 -19.82 21.42 -10.40
C LEU A 222 -20.24 22.22 -11.63
N GLN A 223 -20.39 21.59 -12.81
CA GLN A 223 -20.90 22.26 -14.00
C GLN A 223 -22.32 22.77 -13.80
N LYS A 224 -23.20 21.98 -13.16
CA LYS A 224 -24.58 22.44 -12.81
C LYS A 224 -24.53 23.63 -11.89
N ILE A 225 -23.74 23.57 -10.83
CA ILE A 225 -23.56 24.67 -9.87
C ILE A 225 -23.03 25.91 -10.59
N GLN A 226 -22.05 25.75 -11.47
CA GLN A 226 -21.49 26.87 -12.25
C GLN A 226 -22.54 27.54 -13.14
N THR A 227 -23.40 26.75 -13.79
CA THR A 227 -24.51 27.27 -14.60
C THR A 227 -25.46 28.08 -13.73
N ILE A 228 -25.89 27.54 -12.57
CA ILE A 228 -26.78 28.23 -11.64
C ILE A 228 -26.18 29.55 -11.14
N ILE A 229 -24.90 29.55 -10.74
CA ILE A 229 -24.18 30.75 -10.29
C ILE A 229 -24.10 31.80 -11.40
N SER A 230 -23.84 31.37 -12.65
CA SER A 230 -23.77 32.33 -13.77
C SER A 230 -25.12 32.93 -14.17
N GLU A 231 -26.19 32.20 -13.93
CA GLU A 231 -27.56 32.69 -14.14
C GLU A 231 -28.07 33.67 -13.04
N GLN A 232 -27.40 33.61 -11.85
CA GLN A 232 -27.78 34.48 -10.73
C GLN A 232 -27.02 35.82 -10.76
N ALA A 233 -27.71 36.89 -11.12
CA ALA A 233 -27.11 38.21 -11.13
C ALA A 233 -26.65 38.72 -9.75
N THR A 234 -27.16 38.12 -8.67
CA THR A 234 -26.86 38.48 -7.26
C THR A 234 -25.70 37.69 -6.67
N ALA A 235 -25.13 36.72 -7.41
CA ALA A 235 -24.02 35.92 -6.91
C ALA A 235 -22.81 36.82 -6.61
N SER A 236 -22.25 36.67 -5.41
CA SER A 236 -21.10 37.46 -4.99
C SER A 236 -19.82 37.06 -5.75
N ASP A 237 -18.93 38.02 -5.98
CA ASP A 237 -17.62 37.72 -6.58
C ASP A 237 -16.83 36.68 -5.78
N LYS A 238 -16.99 36.69 -4.44
CA LYS A 238 -16.37 35.68 -3.56
C LYS A 238 -16.90 34.26 -3.81
N LEU A 239 -18.18 34.14 -4.19
CA LEU A 239 -18.75 32.84 -4.57
C LEU A 239 -18.14 32.34 -5.87
N ARG A 240 -18.00 33.19 -6.89
CA ARG A 240 -17.39 32.85 -8.17
C ARG A 240 -15.93 32.44 -8.02
N VAL A 241 -15.15 33.20 -7.25
CA VAL A 241 -13.74 32.83 -6.95
C VAL A 241 -13.64 31.50 -6.20
N THR A 242 -14.57 31.24 -5.26
CA THR A 242 -14.60 29.97 -4.54
C THR A 242 -14.89 28.79 -5.49
N MET A 243 -15.84 28.99 -6.41
CA MET A 243 -16.19 28.01 -7.44
C MET A 243 -14.99 27.71 -8.36
N GLU A 244 -14.29 28.73 -8.84
CA GLU A 244 -13.08 28.57 -9.66
C GLU A 244 -12.01 27.78 -8.93
N ASN A 245 -11.78 28.03 -7.64
CA ASN A 245 -10.84 27.30 -6.83
C ASN A 245 -11.21 25.80 -6.72
N VAL A 246 -12.49 25.49 -6.49
CA VAL A 246 -13.01 24.11 -6.42
C VAL A 246 -12.74 23.38 -7.75
N VAL A 247 -13.05 24.02 -8.88
CA VAL A 247 -12.80 23.45 -10.22
C VAL A 247 -11.32 23.21 -10.46
N ASN A 248 -10.47 24.18 -10.12
CA ASN A 248 -9.02 24.06 -10.29
C ASN A 248 -8.42 22.93 -9.45
N ILE A 249 -8.87 22.77 -8.19
CA ILE A 249 -8.43 21.68 -7.33
C ILE A 249 -8.88 20.33 -7.89
N LEU A 250 -10.12 20.21 -8.34
CA LEU A 250 -10.64 19.00 -8.95
C LEU A 250 -9.83 18.60 -10.19
N GLN A 251 -9.49 19.58 -11.05
CA GLN A 251 -8.66 19.31 -12.22
C GLN A 251 -7.27 18.83 -11.84
N ARG A 252 -6.66 19.38 -10.80
CA ARG A 252 -5.37 18.88 -10.28
C ARG A 252 -5.48 17.46 -9.76
N ILE A 253 -6.53 17.13 -9.00
CA ILE A 253 -6.78 15.77 -8.51
C ILE A 253 -6.91 14.81 -9.69
N ARG A 254 -7.66 15.18 -10.74
CA ARG A 254 -7.82 14.37 -11.96
C ARG A 254 -6.47 14.09 -12.62
N ASN A 255 -5.65 15.11 -12.81
CA ASN A 255 -4.35 14.97 -13.44
C ASN A 255 -3.41 14.06 -12.64
N LEU A 256 -3.33 14.25 -11.31
CA LEU A 256 -2.51 13.41 -10.45
C LEU A 256 -3.01 11.96 -10.38
N ARG A 257 -4.33 11.73 -10.39
CA ARG A 257 -4.91 10.38 -10.47
C ARG A 257 -4.53 9.70 -11.78
N GLN A 258 -4.65 10.42 -12.91
CA GLN A 258 -4.23 9.88 -14.19
C GLN A 258 -2.75 9.48 -14.18
N GLU A 259 -1.88 10.36 -13.71
CA GLU A 259 -0.45 10.10 -13.59
C GLU A 259 -0.14 8.91 -12.66
N TYR A 260 -0.87 8.79 -11.54
CA TYR A 260 -0.78 7.66 -10.63
C TYR A 260 -1.14 6.33 -11.33
N TYR A 261 -2.24 6.29 -12.08
CA TYR A 261 -2.65 5.08 -12.81
C TYR A 261 -1.72 4.77 -13.99
N ASP A 262 -1.26 5.78 -14.72
CA ASP A 262 -0.32 5.62 -15.82
C ASP A 262 1.00 5.00 -15.37
N TRP A 263 1.42 5.31 -14.15
CA TRP A 263 2.62 4.70 -13.57
C TRP A 263 2.50 3.17 -13.46
N PHE A 264 1.34 2.62 -13.10
CA PHE A 264 1.10 1.18 -13.09
C PHE A 264 0.95 0.61 -14.50
N GLY A 265 0.36 1.35 -15.42
CA GLY A 265 0.25 0.97 -16.83
C GLY A 265 1.61 0.77 -17.49
N VAL A 266 2.58 1.59 -17.17
CA VAL A 266 3.98 1.44 -17.63
C VAL A 266 4.61 0.16 -17.08
N LEU A 267 4.33 -0.20 -15.83
CA LEU A 267 4.82 -1.46 -15.25
C LEU A 267 4.23 -2.71 -15.91
N SER A 268 2.98 -2.65 -16.36
CA SER A 268 2.34 -3.77 -17.05
C SER A 268 2.90 -4.01 -18.45
N GLN A 269 3.45 -2.97 -19.08
CA GLN A 269 4.05 -3.02 -20.42
C GLN A 269 5.56 -3.29 -20.40
N ALA A 270 6.20 -3.25 -19.24
CA ALA A 270 7.62 -3.58 -19.15
C ALA A 270 7.83 -5.03 -19.61
N PRO A 271 8.65 -5.27 -20.66
CA PRO A 271 8.91 -6.63 -21.14
C PRO A 271 9.46 -7.44 -19.99
N GLY A 272 8.89 -8.62 -19.82
CA GLY A 272 9.13 -9.56 -18.74
C GLY A 272 10.59 -9.59 -18.34
N GLY A 273 10.76 -9.47 -17.04
CA GLY A 273 12.02 -9.23 -16.38
C GLY A 273 13.22 -9.88 -17.01
N VAL A 274 14.28 -9.16 -16.92
CA VAL A 274 15.63 -9.66 -17.11
C VAL A 274 15.75 -11.00 -16.35
N GLN A 275 16.03 -12.05 -17.10
CA GLN A 275 16.36 -13.39 -16.64
C GLN A 275 17.53 -13.38 -15.67
#